data_decc102d4a98ff5319cd7a25665d0b85
#
_entry.id   decc102d4a98ff5319cd7a25665d0b85
#
_cell.length_a   1.000
_cell.length_b   1.000
_cell.length_c   1.000
_cell.angle_alpha   90.00
_cell.angle_beta   90.00
_cell.angle_gamma   90.00
#
_symmetry.space_group_name_H-M   'P 1'
#
loop_
_entity.id
_entity.type
_entity.pdbx_description
1 polymer ?
#
loop_
_entity_poly.entity_id
_entity_poly.type
_entity_poly.pdbx_seq_one_letter_code
_entity_poly.pdbx_strand_id
1 'polypeptide(L)'
;MQIFIAVLILCLSLSGCGSSGNSSTEPPSYSPLKVLIPESPGKKTIGYSPLILDISNIDQGYLTARSEAEDQKMNVQLTAEDGVIYSYFINPGENAVIPFTNGSGTYQVCCYQQVSNSQYAALFADTLDVKLDNEFFPFLYPNQYVNFSPDSQASKLALSIVPEDTSDINALQALYDYVVKNVTYDYDLAENVNTGYLPDVDRTLKTGKGICFDYASLMTAMLRSRDIPCKLQIGYAGSVKHAWIDVYIRSRGWVDKAIEFSGESWSRLDPTFDSNSEDKETIQEYVKDSDNYTVQFTR
;
A
#
# COMPACT_ATOMS: atom_id res chain seq x y z
N MET A 1 16.78 -83.37 21.20
CA MET A 1 17.57 -82.76 20.12
C MET A 1 16.61 -81.96 19.29
N GLN A 2 16.46 -80.69 19.69
CA GLN A 2 15.49 -79.80 19.05
C GLN A 2 16.24 -78.82 18.09
N ILE A 3 15.81 -78.89 16.85
CA ILE A 3 16.35 -78.06 15.78
C ILE A 3 15.50 -76.79 15.71
N PHE A 4 16.09 -75.64 16.00
CA PHE A 4 15.47 -74.31 15.79
C PHE A 4 15.70 -73.87 14.34
N ILE A 5 14.62 -73.66 13.61
CA ILE A 5 14.64 -73.05 12.28
C ILE A 5 14.35 -71.58 12.45
N ALA A 6 15.35 -70.71 12.17
CA ALA A 6 15.19 -69.31 12.13
C ALA A 6 14.65 -68.91 10.74
N VAL A 7 13.46 -68.33 10.70
CA VAL A 7 12.87 -67.72 9.49
C VAL A 7 13.33 -66.29 9.41
N LEU A 8 14.12 -65.97 8.38
CA LEU A 8 14.57 -64.63 8.06
C LEU A 8 13.51 -63.95 7.19
N ILE A 9 12.80 -62.97 7.75
CA ILE A 9 11.87 -62.13 7.01
C ILE A 9 12.64 -60.98 6.40
N LEU A 10 12.75 -60.95 5.07
CA LEU A 10 13.36 -59.88 4.29
C LEU A 10 12.29 -58.83 3.99
N CYS A 11 12.34 -57.70 4.69
CA CYS A 11 11.51 -56.55 4.38
C CYS A 11 12.12 -55.77 3.20
N LEU A 12 11.53 -55.87 2.03
CA LEU A 12 11.79 -55.00 0.90
C LEU A 12 11.09 -53.66 1.13
N SER A 13 11.84 -52.61 1.45
CA SER A 13 11.38 -51.22 1.45
C SER A 13 11.43 -50.68 0.03
N LEU A 14 10.29 -50.52 -0.60
CA LEU A 14 10.10 -49.78 -1.84
C LEU A 14 10.14 -48.28 -1.50
N SER A 15 11.27 -47.64 -1.81
CA SER A 15 11.39 -46.17 -1.81
C SER A 15 10.74 -45.61 -3.05
N GLY A 16 9.49 -45.18 -2.94
CA GLY A 16 8.81 -44.40 -3.96
C GLY A 16 9.21 -42.93 -3.81
N CYS A 17 10.10 -42.42 -4.66
CA CYS A 17 10.28 -40.97 -4.85
C CYS A 17 9.06 -40.43 -5.60
N GLY A 18 8.09 -39.92 -4.84
CA GLY A 18 7.03 -39.03 -5.32
C GLY A 18 7.42 -37.59 -5.01
N SER A 19 8.01 -36.92 -5.99
CA SER A 19 8.21 -35.48 -5.95
C SER A 19 6.88 -34.77 -6.21
N SER A 20 6.06 -34.59 -5.18
CA SER A 20 4.94 -33.67 -5.20
C SER A 20 5.48 -32.33 -4.64
N GLY A 21 5.76 -31.40 -5.55
CA GLY A 21 6.00 -30.01 -5.20
C GLY A 21 4.73 -29.43 -4.58
N ASN A 22 4.60 -29.53 -3.27
CA ASN A 22 3.73 -28.66 -2.49
C ASN A 22 4.43 -27.31 -2.42
N SER A 23 4.02 -26.39 -3.26
CA SER A 23 4.18 -24.97 -2.96
C SER A 23 3.25 -24.70 -1.76
N SER A 24 3.77 -24.89 -0.55
CA SER A 24 3.13 -24.41 0.66
C SER A 24 3.22 -22.87 0.62
N THR A 25 2.15 -22.25 0.14
CA THR A 25 1.85 -20.86 0.46
C THR A 25 1.47 -20.81 1.95
N GLU A 26 2.45 -21.01 2.83
CA GLU A 26 2.28 -20.59 4.21
C GLU A 26 2.26 -19.06 4.22
N PRO A 27 1.23 -18.44 4.86
CA PRO A 27 1.27 -17.03 5.10
C PRO A 27 2.57 -16.72 5.87
N PRO A 28 3.29 -15.62 5.52
CA PRO A 28 4.54 -15.28 6.19
C PRO A 28 4.30 -15.26 7.69
N SER A 29 5.16 -15.96 8.44
CA SER A 29 5.15 -15.94 9.90
C SER A 29 5.33 -14.49 10.36
N TYR A 30 4.58 -14.08 11.37
CA TYR A 30 4.74 -12.77 12.01
C TYR A 30 6.19 -12.57 12.43
N SER A 31 6.93 -11.79 11.67
CA SER A 31 8.19 -11.21 12.14
C SER A 31 7.87 -10.08 13.14
N PRO A 32 8.72 -9.84 14.11
CA PRO A 32 8.55 -8.68 15.00
C PRO A 32 8.38 -7.44 14.12
N LEU A 33 7.34 -6.67 14.40
CA LEU A 33 6.84 -5.56 13.60
C LEU A 33 7.95 -4.57 13.25
N LYS A 34 8.31 -4.56 12.00
CA LYS A 34 9.30 -3.64 11.47
C LYS A 34 8.62 -2.79 10.41
N VAL A 35 8.40 -1.52 10.73
CA VAL A 35 8.01 -0.53 9.72
C VAL A 35 9.09 -0.51 8.65
N LEU A 36 8.71 -0.75 7.40
CA LEU A 36 9.66 -0.77 6.29
C LEU A 36 10.17 0.65 6.01
N ILE A 37 11.49 0.78 5.89
CA ILE A 37 12.15 2.05 5.61
C ILE A 37 12.72 1.98 4.20
N PRO A 38 12.29 2.86 3.27
CA PRO A 38 12.87 2.91 1.95
C PRO A 38 14.34 3.34 2.00
N GLU A 39 15.18 2.66 1.26
CA GLU A 39 16.60 2.97 1.12
C GLU A 39 16.89 3.53 -0.28
N SER A 40 17.92 4.37 -0.37
CA SER A 40 18.41 4.93 -1.62
C SER A 40 19.94 4.70 -1.70
N PRO A 41 20.38 3.44 -1.93
CA PRO A 41 21.79 3.09 -1.83
C PRO A 41 22.66 3.59 -3.01
N GLY A 42 22.04 4.09 -4.08
CA GLY A 42 22.76 4.62 -5.26
C GLY A 42 23.56 3.59 -6.04
N LYS A 43 23.28 2.29 -5.88
CA LYS A 43 24.02 1.22 -6.59
C LYS A 43 23.65 1.17 -8.07
N LYS A 44 22.43 1.50 -8.41
CA LYS A 44 21.93 1.56 -9.77
C LYS A 44 21.06 2.82 -9.92
N THR A 45 21.49 3.75 -10.74
CA THR A 45 20.82 5.02 -10.95
C THR A 45 20.58 5.29 -12.42
N ILE A 46 19.54 6.06 -12.73
CA ILE A 46 19.25 6.62 -14.05
C ILE A 46 19.03 8.13 -13.92
N GLY A 47 19.14 8.83 -15.04
CA GLY A 47 19.03 10.29 -15.07
C GLY A 47 20.35 10.99 -14.72
N TYR A 48 20.27 12.29 -14.54
CA TYR A 48 21.39 13.18 -14.25
C TYR A 48 20.86 14.43 -13.53
N SER A 49 21.81 15.19 -12.89
CA SER A 49 21.41 16.46 -12.24
C SER A 49 20.60 17.35 -13.19
N PRO A 50 19.47 17.94 -12.74
CA PRO A 50 19.09 18.07 -11.34
C PRO A 50 18.13 16.97 -10.81
N LEU A 51 17.87 15.88 -11.54
CA LEU A 51 17.02 14.79 -11.09
C LEU A 51 17.69 13.43 -11.29
N ILE A 52 17.90 12.71 -10.21
CA ILE A 52 18.48 11.37 -10.19
C ILE A 52 17.45 10.40 -9.62
N LEU A 53 17.23 9.31 -10.34
CA LEU A 53 16.39 8.19 -9.88
C LEU A 53 17.31 7.03 -9.46
N ASP A 54 17.17 6.59 -8.20
CA ASP A 54 17.81 5.37 -7.72
C ASP A 54 16.85 4.20 -7.92
N ILE A 55 17.25 3.29 -8.79
CA ILE A 55 16.51 2.08 -9.17
C ILE A 55 17.12 0.82 -8.55
N SER A 56 17.90 0.96 -7.49
CA SER A 56 18.55 -0.16 -6.81
C SER A 56 17.60 -1.13 -6.14
N ASN A 57 16.39 -0.66 -5.80
CA ASN A 57 15.38 -1.40 -5.02
C ASN A 57 14.07 -1.62 -5.79
N ILE A 58 14.13 -1.73 -7.12
CA ILE A 58 12.92 -1.96 -7.93
C ILE A 58 12.30 -3.34 -7.66
N ASP A 59 13.07 -4.31 -7.24
CA ASP A 59 12.64 -5.63 -6.77
C ASP A 59 11.88 -5.57 -5.43
N GLN A 60 12.16 -4.53 -4.63
CA GLN A 60 11.42 -4.19 -3.41
C GLN A 60 10.17 -3.32 -3.67
N GLY A 61 9.81 -3.12 -4.93
CA GLY A 61 8.57 -2.47 -5.33
C GLY A 61 8.58 -0.95 -5.35
N TYR A 62 9.76 -0.29 -5.34
CA TYR A 62 9.87 1.16 -5.44
C TYR A 62 11.17 1.61 -6.12
N LEU A 63 11.16 2.83 -6.60
CA LEU A 63 12.36 3.62 -6.85
C LEU A 63 12.35 4.85 -5.94
N THR A 64 13.51 5.49 -5.76
CA THR A 64 13.59 6.80 -5.13
C THR A 64 14.05 7.84 -6.12
N ALA A 65 13.49 9.06 -6.02
CA ALA A 65 13.83 10.18 -6.85
C ALA A 65 14.41 11.31 -5.99
N ARG A 66 15.61 11.79 -6.34
CA ARG A 66 16.28 12.87 -5.63
C ARG A 66 16.36 14.10 -6.51
N SER A 67 15.76 15.20 -6.06
CA SER A 67 15.90 16.51 -6.70
C SER A 67 17.11 17.25 -6.14
N GLU A 68 18.01 17.65 -7.03
CA GLU A 68 19.14 18.53 -6.73
C GLU A 68 18.90 19.96 -7.22
N ALA A 69 17.68 20.27 -7.66
CA ALA A 69 17.30 21.60 -8.07
C ALA A 69 17.25 22.56 -6.86
N GLU A 70 17.55 23.82 -7.09
CA GLU A 70 17.49 24.85 -6.05
C GLU A 70 16.07 25.42 -5.87
N ASP A 71 15.33 25.63 -6.96
CA ASP A 71 14.06 26.32 -6.98
C ASP A 71 12.99 25.72 -7.91
N GLN A 72 13.35 24.77 -8.80
CA GLN A 72 12.40 24.15 -9.72
C GLN A 72 11.85 22.84 -9.17
N LYS A 73 10.55 22.62 -9.34
CA LYS A 73 9.93 21.31 -9.08
C LYS A 73 10.27 20.32 -10.19
N MET A 74 10.45 19.07 -9.80
CA MET A 74 10.54 17.96 -10.74
C MET A 74 9.20 17.23 -10.82
N ASN A 75 8.93 16.62 -11.96
CA ASN A 75 7.83 15.69 -12.13
C ASN A 75 8.37 14.37 -12.69
N VAL A 76 8.10 13.28 -12.00
CA VAL A 76 8.36 11.92 -12.45
C VAL A 76 7.04 11.27 -12.78
N GLN A 77 6.92 10.76 -13.99
CA GLN A 77 5.76 10.04 -14.47
C GLN A 77 6.14 8.58 -14.69
N LEU A 78 5.38 7.66 -14.08
CA LEU A 78 5.42 6.24 -14.36
C LEU A 78 4.18 5.87 -15.18
N THR A 79 4.38 5.12 -16.25
CA THR A 79 3.30 4.53 -17.05
C THR A 79 3.52 3.03 -17.12
N ALA A 80 2.58 2.25 -16.60
CA ALA A 80 2.58 0.79 -16.72
C ALA A 80 1.85 0.33 -17.98
N GLU A 81 1.70 -0.99 -18.19
CA GLU A 81 1.06 -1.56 -19.37
C GLU A 81 -0.42 -1.19 -19.53
N ASP A 82 -1.11 -0.85 -18.43
CA ASP A 82 -2.49 -0.36 -18.44
C ASP A 82 -2.66 1.04 -19.02
N GLY A 83 -1.54 1.74 -19.29
CA GLY A 83 -1.51 3.09 -19.84
C GLY A 83 -1.83 4.20 -18.84
N VAL A 84 -2.07 3.88 -17.57
CA VAL A 84 -2.31 4.87 -16.51
C VAL A 84 -1.01 5.60 -16.17
N ILE A 85 -1.06 6.94 -16.19
CA ILE A 85 0.09 7.80 -15.89
C ILE A 85 0.05 8.21 -14.42
N TYR A 86 1.00 7.72 -13.65
CA TYR A 86 1.20 8.06 -12.24
C TYR A 86 2.20 9.20 -12.13
N SER A 87 1.75 10.40 -11.74
CA SER A 87 2.60 11.58 -11.59
C SER A 87 3.01 11.81 -10.15
N TYR A 88 4.31 12.11 -9.94
CA TYR A 88 4.92 12.42 -8.65
C TYR A 88 5.66 13.75 -8.77
N PHE A 89 5.28 14.73 -7.96
CA PHE A 89 5.91 16.04 -7.93
C PHE A 89 6.90 16.10 -6.76
N ILE A 90 8.13 16.52 -7.06
CA ILE A 90 9.23 16.55 -6.10
C ILE A 90 9.69 17.99 -5.97
N ASN A 91 9.64 18.51 -4.76
CA ASN A 91 10.09 19.87 -4.49
C ASN A 91 11.64 19.97 -4.51
N PRO A 92 12.19 21.17 -4.66
CA PRO A 92 13.63 21.39 -4.60
C PRO A 92 14.25 20.76 -3.34
N GLY A 93 15.34 20.01 -3.52
CA GLY A 93 16.08 19.37 -2.43
C GLY A 93 15.38 18.18 -1.77
N GLU A 94 14.19 17.79 -2.21
CA GLU A 94 13.46 16.66 -1.65
C GLU A 94 13.82 15.33 -2.30
N ASN A 95 13.60 14.26 -1.53
CA ASN A 95 13.59 12.88 -2.00
C ASN A 95 12.15 12.37 -1.98
N ALA A 96 11.78 11.58 -2.99
CA ALA A 96 10.48 10.94 -3.07
C ALA A 96 10.62 9.43 -3.27
N VAL A 97 9.73 8.66 -2.65
CA VAL A 97 9.57 7.23 -2.89
C VAL A 97 8.41 7.02 -3.85
N ILE A 98 8.66 6.31 -4.93
CA ILE A 98 7.72 6.11 -6.02
C ILE A 98 7.48 4.60 -6.18
N PRO A 99 6.30 4.09 -5.79
CA PRO A 99 6.00 2.67 -5.79
C PRO A 99 5.57 2.16 -7.17
N PHE A 100 5.83 0.88 -7.45
CA PHE A 100 5.37 0.15 -8.64
C PHE A 100 4.05 -0.59 -8.33
N THR A 101 2.97 0.16 -8.21
CA THR A 101 1.67 -0.36 -7.74
C THR A 101 0.92 -1.24 -8.74
N ASN A 102 1.37 -1.30 -10.00
CA ASN A 102 0.86 -2.22 -11.01
C ASN A 102 1.59 -3.58 -11.02
N GLY A 103 2.49 -3.81 -10.04
CA GLY A 103 3.19 -5.09 -9.91
C GLY A 103 4.41 -5.23 -10.82
N SER A 104 4.81 -6.48 -11.09
CA SER A 104 5.88 -6.79 -12.04
C SER A 104 5.45 -6.49 -13.47
N GLY A 105 6.35 -5.93 -14.29
CA GLY A 105 6.05 -5.57 -15.68
C GLY A 105 7.00 -4.49 -16.18
N THR A 106 6.72 -4.01 -17.39
CA THR A 106 7.48 -2.93 -18.03
C THR A 106 6.87 -1.58 -17.71
N TYR A 107 7.70 -0.65 -17.24
CA TYR A 107 7.29 0.72 -16.92
C TYR A 107 8.05 1.72 -17.77
N GLN A 108 7.35 2.67 -18.36
CA GLN A 108 7.95 3.87 -18.93
C GLN A 108 8.09 4.91 -17.84
N VAL A 109 9.28 5.51 -17.75
CA VAL A 109 9.62 6.58 -16.82
C VAL A 109 9.89 7.83 -17.61
N CYS A 110 9.10 8.89 -17.44
CA CYS A 110 9.33 10.19 -18.05
C CYS A 110 9.56 11.24 -16.95
N CYS A 111 10.65 11.99 -17.09
CA CYS A 111 11.07 12.97 -16.10
C CYS A 111 11.08 14.38 -16.69
N TYR A 112 10.57 15.31 -15.90
CA TYR A 112 10.40 16.70 -16.33
C TYR A 112 10.87 17.67 -15.23
N GLN A 113 11.32 18.84 -15.67
CA GLN A 113 11.66 19.96 -14.82
C GLN A 113 10.67 21.11 -15.05
N GLN A 114 10.21 21.73 -14.00
CA GLN A 114 9.39 22.96 -14.07
C GLN A 114 10.22 24.10 -14.66
N VAL A 115 9.69 24.75 -15.68
CA VAL A 115 10.30 25.91 -16.32
C VAL A 115 9.58 27.21 -15.99
N SER A 116 8.27 27.17 -15.79
CA SER A 116 7.46 28.28 -15.28
C SER A 116 6.10 27.80 -14.80
N ASN A 117 5.56 28.33 -13.73
CA ASN A 117 4.21 28.01 -13.21
C ASN A 117 3.81 26.53 -13.37
N SER A 118 2.94 26.23 -14.36
CA SER A 118 2.47 24.88 -14.68
C SER A 118 3.17 24.23 -15.90
N GLN A 119 4.22 24.86 -16.44
CA GLN A 119 4.92 24.36 -17.61
C GLN A 119 6.16 23.55 -17.21
N TYR A 120 6.34 22.42 -17.85
CA TYR A 120 7.44 21.49 -17.61
C TYR A 120 8.15 21.16 -18.91
N ALA A 121 9.49 21.13 -18.88
CA ALA A 121 10.33 20.64 -19.97
C ALA A 121 10.79 19.22 -19.68
N ALA A 122 10.83 18.38 -20.71
CA ALA A 122 11.36 17.02 -20.58
C ALA A 122 12.87 17.06 -20.27
N LEU A 123 13.28 16.25 -19.30
CA LEU A 123 14.69 16.02 -18.96
C LEU A 123 15.21 14.75 -19.62
N PHE A 124 14.59 13.63 -19.30
CA PHE A 124 14.93 12.31 -19.83
C PHE A 124 13.73 11.36 -19.73
N ALA A 125 13.84 10.25 -20.45
CA ALA A 125 12.92 9.13 -20.34
C ALA A 125 13.71 7.82 -20.38
N ASP A 126 13.18 6.79 -19.74
CA ASP A 126 13.75 5.45 -19.71
C ASP A 126 12.63 4.40 -19.61
N THR A 127 13.01 3.14 -19.81
CA THR A 127 12.11 1.99 -19.65
C THR A 127 12.70 1.05 -18.61
N LEU A 128 11.90 0.68 -17.62
CA LEU A 128 12.30 -0.21 -16.54
C LEU A 128 11.52 -1.52 -16.62
N ASP A 129 12.24 -2.63 -16.63
CA ASP A 129 11.66 -3.95 -16.44
C ASP A 129 11.70 -4.28 -14.94
N VAL A 130 10.54 -4.25 -14.31
CA VAL A 130 10.36 -4.47 -12.87
C VAL A 130 9.97 -5.91 -12.64
N LYS A 131 10.70 -6.58 -11.75
CA LYS A 131 10.36 -7.91 -11.24
C LYS A 131 10.38 -7.84 -9.73
N LEU A 132 9.20 -7.86 -9.13
CA LEU A 132 9.05 -7.79 -7.69
C LEU A 132 9.43 -9.13 -7.04
N ASP A 133 10.20 -9.07 -5.97
CA ASP A 133 10.47 -10.22 -5.09
C ASP A 133 9.23 -10.58 -4.26
N ASN A 134 8.39 -9.59 -3.96
CA ASN A 134 7.13 -9.75 -3.25
C ASN A 134 6.11 -8.74 -3.77
N GLU A 135 4.96 -9.20 -4.24
CA GLU A 135 3.87 -8.38 -4.78
C GLU A 135 3.25 -7.41 -3.76
N PHE A 136 3.45 -7.63 -2.47
CA PHE A 136 2.94 -6.78 -1.40
C PHE A 136 3.84 -5.60 -1.06
N PHE A 137 5.10 -5.62 -1.43
CA PHE A 137 6.05 -4.57 -1.06
C PHE A 137 5.61 -3.15 -1.48
N PRO A 138 5.06 -2.90 -2.68
CA PRO A 138 4.56 -1.58 -3.04
C PRO A 138 3.48 -1.04 -2.09
N PHE A 139 2.80 -1.95 -1.36
CA PHE A 139 1.69 -1.68 -0.45
C PHE A 139 2.07 -1.78 1.03
N LEU A 140 3.37 -1.87 1.33
CA LEU A 140 3.94 -1.89 2.67
C LEU A 140 4.90 -0.72 2.91
N TYR A 141 5.60 -0.26 1.87
CA TYR A 141 6.49 0.89 1.97
C TYR A 141 5.73 2.22 2.02
N PRO A 142 6.26 3.23 2.73
CA PRO A 142 5.76 4.60 2.60
C PRO A 142 6.01 5.15 1.20
N ASN A 143 5.18 6.12 0.81
CA ASN A 143 5.34 6.88 -0.41
C ASN A 143 4.84 8.32 -0.21
N GLN A 144 4.86 9.15 -1.26
CA GLN A 144 4.46 10.56 -1.16
C GLN A 144 3.01 10.77 -0.66
N TYR A 145 2.11 9.82 -0.94
CA TYR A 145 0.68 9.89 -0.58
C TYR A 145 0.37 9.23 0.76
N VAL A 146 1.24 8.35 1.21
CA VAL A 146 1.16 7.64 2.49
C VAL A 146 2.53 7.76 3.15
N ASN A 147 2.81 8.96 3.65
CA ASN A 147 4.12 9.29 4.20
C ASN A 147 4.17 8.97 5.69
N PHE A 148 4.94 7.95 6.06
CA PHE A 148 5.16 7.54 7.44
C PHE A 148 6.56 6.96 7.62
N SER A 149 6.99 6.86 8.86
CA SER A 149 8.26 6.26 9.28
C SER A 149 8.08 5.58 10.63
N PRO A 150 9.06 4.84 11.14
CA PRO A 150 9.01 4.31 12.52
C PRO A 150 8.81 5.40 13.58
N ASP A 151 9.23 6.64 13.28
CA ASP A 151 9.13 7.76 14.18
C ASP A 151 7.81 8.55 14.10
N SER A 152 7.02 8.32 13.06
CA SER A 152 5.70 8.95 12.90
C SER A 152 4.77 8.63 14.06
N GLN A 153 3.93 9.60 14.43
CA GLN A 153 2.90 9.42 15.45
C GLN A 153 1.92 8.32 15.05
N ALA A 154 1.57 8.26 13.75
CA ALA A 154 0.69 7.24 13.18
C ALA A 154 1.25 5.83 13.42
N SER A 155 2.56 5.61 13.16
CA SER A 155 3.21 4.30 13.36
C SER A 155 3.26 3.92 14.83
N LYS A 156 3.71 4.84 15.69
CA LYS A 156 3.78 4.61 17.15
C LYS A 156 2.42 4.30 17.74
N LEU A 157 1.40 5.00 17.30
CA LEU A 157 0.02 4.78 17.73
C LEU A 157 -0.51 3.41 17.26
N ALA A 158 -0.32 3.06 15.99
CA ALA A 158 -0.71 1.76 15.45
C ALA A 158 -0.08 0.60 16.25
N LEU A 159 1.22 0.71 16.57
CA LEU A 159 1.93 -0.27 17.39
C LEU A 159 1.40 -0.34 18.82
N SER A 160 0.91 0.76 19.38
CA SER A 160 0.35 0.81 20.75
C SER A 160 -1.07 0.25 20.83
N ILE A 161 -1.88 0.43 19.78
CA ILE A 161 -3.29 -0.02 19.71
C ILE A 161 -3.36 -1.51 19.39
N VAL A 162 -2.48 -2.00 18.53
CA VAL A 162 -2.52 -3.35 17.97
C VAL A 162 -1.33 -4.16 18.48
N PRO A 163 -1.51 -5.07 19.45
CA PRO A 163 -0.48 -6.02 19.88
C PRO A 163 0.04 -6.94 18.77
N GLU A 164 1.24 -7.51 18.96
CA GLU A 164 1.92 -8.33 17.92
C GLU A 164 1.10 -9.53 17.44
N ASP A 165 0.44 -10.23 18.33
CA ASP A 165 -0.33 -11.45 18.04
C ASP A 165 -1.76 -11.17 17.54
N THR A 166 -2.07 -9.91 17.19
CA THR A 166 -3.40 -9.53 16.73
C THR A 166 -3.63 -9.97 15.30
N SER A 167 -4.74 -10.66 15.00
CA SER A 167 -5.12 -11.01 13.64
C SER A 167 -5.35 -9.75 12.78
N ASP A 168 -5.13 -9.86 11.46
CA ASP A 168 -5.30 -8.72 10.54
C ASP A 168 -6.70 -8.07 10.66
N ILE A 169 -7.75 -8.88 10.82
CA ILE A 169 -9.13 -8.41 11.00
C ILE A 169 -9.27 -7.60 12.29
N ASN A 170 -8.77 -8.12 13.40
CA ASN A 170 -8.85 -7.42 14.69
C ASN A 170 -7.97 -6.16 14.69
N ALA A 171 -6.83 -6.19 14.01
CA ALA A 171 -5.96 -5.03 13.82
C ALA A 171 -6.70 -3.93 13.03
N LEU A 172 -7.28 -4.30 11.89
CA LEU A 172 -8.07 -3.38 11.07
C LEU A 172 -9.23 -2.76 11.87
N GLN A 173 -9.97 -3.59 12.64
CA GLN A 173 -11.07 -3.12 13.49
C GLN A 173 -10.59 -2.12 14.55
N ALA A 174 -9.54 -2.44 15.29
CA ALA A 174 -9.03 -1.59 16.35
C ALA A 174 -8.53 -0.23 15.84
N LEU A 175 -7.83 -0.23 14.70
CA LEU A 175 -7.35 0.99 14.05
C LEU A 175 -8.52 1.83 13.50
N TYR A 176 -9.49 1.18 12.88
CA TYR A 176 -10.71 1.81 12.40
C TYR A 176 -11.48 2.50 13.53
N ASP A 177 -11.76 1.78 14.63
CA ASP A 177 -12.49 2.32 15.76
C ASP A 177 -11.78 3.53 16.38
N TYR A 178 -10.45 3.49 16.43
CA TYR A 178 -9.67 4.63 16.88
C TYR A 178 -9.82 5.85 15.96
N VAL A 179 -9.67 5.66 14.65
CA VAL A 179 -9.73 6.77 13.69
C VAL A 179 -11.12 7.39 13.66
N VAL A 180 -12.18 6.56 13.61
CA VAL A 180 -13.57 7.04 13.64
C VAL A 180 -13.88 7.86 14.89
N LYS A 181 -13.33 7.45 16.03
CA LYS A 181 -13.58 8.13 17.31
C LYS A 181 -12.82 9.44 17.45
N ASN A 182 -11.63 9.56 16.86
CA ASN A 182 -10.70 10.64 17.17
C ASN A 182 -10.48 11.62 16.01
N VAL A 183 -10.95 11.31 14.81
CA VAL A 183 -10.82 12.20 13.64
C VAL A 183 -12.21 12.58 13.15
N THR A 184 -12.44 13.85 12.89
CA THR A 184 -13.67 14.42 12.34
C THR A 184 -13.47 14.94 10.94
N TYR A 185 -14.52 14.96 10.12
CA TYR A 185 -14.42 15.44 8.74
C TYR A 185 -14.21 16.94 8.67
N ASP A 186 -13.26 17.37 7.85
CA ASP A 186 -12.91 18.77 7.63
C ASP A 186 -13.62 19.28 6.37
N TYR A 187 -14.84 19.79 6.53
CA TYR A 187 -15.64 20.34 5.44
C TYR A 187 -15.00 21.57 4.81
N ASP A 188 -14.34 22.41 5.61
CA ASP A 188 -13.67 23.62 5.13
C ASP A 188 -12.51 23.25 4.21
N LEU A 189 -11.73 22.23 4.59
CA LEU A 189 -10.65 21.70 3.74
C LEU A 189 -11.21 21.04 2.49
N ALA A 190 -12.31 20.27 2.59
CA ALA A 190 -12.91 19.57 1.45
C ALA A 190 -13.38 20.54 0.35
N GLU A 191 -13.94 21.68 0.74
CA GLU A 191 -14.37 22.73 -0.20
C GLU A 191 -13.19 23.52 -0.80
N ASN A 192 -12.06 23.62 -0.10
CA ASN A 192 -10.93 24.48 -0.47
C ASN A 192 -9.63 23.73 -0.76
N VAL A 193 -9.69 22.40 -1.00
CA VAL A 193 -8.50 21.60 -1.24
C VAL A 193 -7.77 22.05 -2.52
N ASN A 194 -6.50 22.39 -2.40
CA ASN A 194 -5.69 22.83 -3.52
C ASN A 194 -5.25 21.67 -4.40
N THR A 195 -5.03 21.95 -5.69
CA THR A 195 -4.37 20.99 -6.59
C THR A 195 -2.98 20.64 -6.06
N GLY A 196 -2.66 19.34 -6.02
CA GLY A 196 -1.38 18.84 -5.49
C GLY A 196 -1.37 18.69 -3.97
N TYR A 197 -2.52 18.75 -3.31
CA TYR A 197 -2.63 18.43 -1.88
C TYR A 197 -2.13 17.01 -1.61
N LEU A 198 -1.30 16.88 -0.60
CA LEU A 198 -0.79 15.62 -0.08
C LEU A 198 -1.21 15.47 1.39
N PRO A 199 -1.73 14.30 1.78
CA PRO A 199 -2.04 14.01 3.17
C PRO A 199 -0.79 14.05 4.05
N ASP A 200 -0.97 14.48 5.29
CA ASP A 200 0.03 14.39 6.35
C ASP A 200 -0.60 13.64 7.53
N VAL A 201 -0.19 12.39 7.70
CA VAL A 201 -0.80 11.47 8.66
C VAL A 201 -0.63 11.93 10.12
N ASP A 202 0.51 12.53 10.44
CA ASP A 202 0.79 13.03 11.79
C ASP A 202 0.02 14.34 12.07
N ARG A 203 -0.14 15.21 11.05
CA ARG A 203 -1.02 16.38 11.16
C ARG A 203 -2.47 15.97 11.37
N THR A 204 -2.96 14.97 10.61
CA THR A 204 -4.33 14.46 10.75
C THR A 204 -4.59 13.95 12.16
N LEU A 205 -3.67 13.17 12.74
CA LEU A 205 -3.74 12.76 14.14
C LEU A 205 -3.70 13.92 15.12
N LYS A 206 -2.80 14.88 14.92
CA LYS A 206 -2.60 16.03 15.81
C LYS A 206 -3.81 16.97 15.82
N THR A 207 -4.43 17.19 14.66
CA THR A 207 -5.57 18.10 14.54
C THR A 207 -6.89 17.42 14.84
N GLY A 208 -6.96 16.08 14.72
CA GLY A 208 -8.19 15.31 14.77
C GLY A 208 -9.15 15.68 13.63
N LYS A 209 -8.64 16.14 12.48
CA LYS A 209 -9.44 16.57 11.32
C LYS A 209 -8.80 16.15 10.00
N GLY A 210 -9.62 15.82 9.01
CA GLY A 210 -9.18 15.52 7.66
C GLY A 210 -10.33 15.28 6.69
N ILE A 211 -10.01 15.20 5.39
CA ILE A 211 -10.93 14.79 4.32
C ILE A 211 -10.77 13.30 4.02
N CYS A 212 -11.57 12.73 3.14
CA CYS A 212 -11.50 11.29 2.77
C CYS A 212 -10.07 10.84 2.44
N PHE A 213 -9.29 11.69 1.80
CA PHE A 213 -7.91 11.42 1.44
C PHE A 213 -6.96 11.33 2.66
N ASP A 214 -7.15 12.20 3.65
CA ASP A 214 -6.39 12.18 4.91
C ASP A 214 -6.71 10.92 5.73
N TYR A 215 -7.98 10.57 5.81
CA TYR A 215 -8.44 9.36 6.50
C TYR A 215 -7.86 8.11 5.86
N ALA A 216 -8.00 7.97 4.53
CA ALA A 216 -7.50 6.83 3.79
C ALA A 216 -5.97 6.72 3.90
N SER A 217 -5.24 7.83 3.83
CA SER A 217 -3.79 7.87 4.02
C SER A 217 -3.38 7.47 5.44
N LEU A 218 -4.06 8.00 6.47
CA LEU A 218 -3.80 7.67 7.87
C LEU A 218 -4.02 6.18 8.15
N MET A 219 -5.18 5.64 7.73
CA MET A 219 -5.48 4.21 7.88
C MET A 219 -4.46 3.34 7.16
N THR A 220 -4.08 3.70 5.93
CA THR A 220 -3.05 2.99 5.17
C THR A 220 -1.71 3.00 5.89
N ALA A 221 -1.27 4.16 6.42
CA ALA A 221 -0.02 4.27 7.16
C ALA A 221 -0.03 3.41 8.43
N MET A 222 -1.13 3.43 9.19
CA MET A 222 -1.28 2.63 10.40
C MET A 222 -1.28 1.13 10.11
N LEU A 223 -1.96 0.67 9.05
CA LEU A 223 -2.00 -0.73 8.62
C LEU A 223 -0.62 -1.19 8.12
N ARG A 224 0.05 -0.43 7.25
CA ARG A 224 1.39 -0.73 6.75
C ARG A 224 2.42 -0.77 7.90
N SER A 225 2.25 0.06 8.92
CA SER A 225 3.08 0.02 10.13
C SER A 225 2.88 -1.27 10.93
N ARG A 226 1.83 -2.03 10.66
CA ARG A 226 1.51 -3.33 11.26
C ARG A 226 1.77 -4.50 10.31
N ASP A 227 2.56 -4.29 9.25
CA ASP A 227 2.86 -5.29 8.22
C ASP A 227 1.59 -5.84 7.53
N ILE A 228 0.55 -5.02 7.45
CA ILE A 228 -0.69 -5.34 6.74
C ILE A 228 -0.69 -4.58 5.41
N PRO A 229 -0.56 -5.29 4.26
CA PRO A 229 -0.58 -4.64 2.96
C PRO A 229 -1.88 -3.88 2.73
N CYS A 230 -1.77 -2.62 2.35
CA CYS A 230 -2.91 -1.73 2.18
C CYS A 230 -2.72 -0.83 0.96
N LYS A 231 -3.69 -0.82 0.06
CA LYS A 231 -3.76 0.09 -1.08
C LYS A 231 -4.58 1.31 -0.70
N LEU A 232 -4.01 2.49 -0.93
CA LEU A 232 -4.78 3.72 -0.96
C LEU A 232 -5.33 3.90 -2.38
N GLN A 233 -6.63 3.90 -2.54
CA GLN A 233 -7.33 4.10 -3.81
C GLN A 233 -7.82 5.54 -3.94
N ILE A 234 -7.61 6.12 -5.11
CA ILE A 234 -8.09 7.45 -5.48
C ILE A 234 -8.90 7.31 -6.76
N GLY A 235 -10.10 7.85 -6.78
CA GLY A 235 -10.98 7.74 -7.93
C GLY A 235 -12.28 8.52 -7.77
N TYR A 236 -13.37 7.93 -8.22
CA TYR A 236 -14.69 8.50 -8.12
C TYR A 236 -15.68 7.52 -7.49
N ALA A 237 -16.52 8.04 -6.60
CA ALA A 237 -17.75 7.41 -6.15
C ALA A 237 -18.91 8.13 -6.85
N GLY A 238 -19.49 7.51 -7.90
CA GLY A 238 -20.37 8.18 -8.83
C GLY A 238 -19.66 9.34 -9.55
N SER A 239 -20.08 10.58 -9.30
CA SER A 239 -19.45 11.79 -9.86
C SER A 239 -18.51 12.52 -8.88
N VAL A 240 -18.42 12.04 -7.63
CA VAL A 240 -17.64 12.69 -6.58
C VAL A 240 -16.25 12.09 -6.50
N LYS A 241 -15.21 12.94 -6.54
CA LYS A 241 -13.83 12.49 -6.33
C LYS A 241 -13.68 11.98 -4.90
N HIS A 242 -13.12 10.79 -4.75
CA HIS A 242 -13.09 10.09 -3.48
C HIS A 242 -11.79 9.31 -3.27
N ALA A 243 -11.50 8.99 -1.99
CA ALA A 243 -10.41 8.12 -1.62
C ALA A 243 -10.90 7.08 -0.60
N TRP A 244 -10.43 5.83 -0.77
CA TRP A 244 -10.75 4.68 0.09
C TRP A 244 -9.56 3.74 0.18
N ILE A 245 -9.70 2.63 0.90
CA ILE A 245 -8.62 1.64 1.03
C ILE A 245 -9.08 0.23 0.70
N ASP A 246 -8.16 -0.53 0.09
CA ASP A 246 -8.25 -1.98 0.00
C ASP A 246 -7.20 -2.58 0.92
N VAL A 247 -7.56 -3.62 1.66
CA VAL A 247 -6.70 -4.22 2.67
C VAL A 247 -6.48 -5.70 2.37
N TYR A 248 -5.25 -6.17 2.45
CA TYR A 248 -4.95 -7.58 2.35
C TYR A 248 -5.10 -8.26 3.71
N ILE A 249 -6.03 -9.19 3.78
CA ILE A 249 -6.27 -10.02 4.97
C ILE A 249 -5.70 -11.41 4.68
N ARG A 250 -4.68 -11.84 5.41
CA ARG A 250 -3.95 -13.12 5.15
C ARG A 250 -4.86 -14.33 5.02
N SER A 251 -5.95 -14.36 5.78
CA SER A 251 -6.94 -15.46 5.73
C SER A 251 -7.94 -15.37 4.56
N ARG A 252 -7.97 -14.26 3.78
CA ARG A 252 -9.01 -13.98 2.79
C ARG A 252 -8.50 -13.46 1.45
N GLY A 253 -7.30 -12.88 1.41
CA GLY A 253 -6.79 -12.12 0.26
C GLY A 253 -7.14 -10.63 0.33
N TRP A 254 -7.13 -9.97 -0.83
CA TRP A 254 -7.52 -8.57 -0.94
C TRP A 254 -9.02 -8.38 -0.67
N VAL A 255 -9.31 -7.47 0.23
CA VAL A 255 -10.67 -6.99 0.54
C VAL A 255 -10.77 -5.59 -0.05
N ASP A 256 -11.51 -5.48 -1.14
CA ASP A 256 -11.71 -4.22 -1.84
C ASP A 256 -12.67 -3.32 -1.06
N LYS A 257 -12.39 -2.01 -1.04
CA LYS A 257 -13.22 -1.00 -0.36
C LYS A 257 -13.45 -1.34 1.12
N ALA A 258 -12.43 -1.88 1.79
CA ALA A 258 -12.53 -2.31 3.18
C ALA A 258 -12.99 -1.18 4.11
N ILE A 259 -12.60 0.06 3.81
CA ILE A 259 -13.04 1.26 4.54
C ILE A 259 -13.28 2.42 3.58
N GLU A 260 -14.44 3.03 3.71
CA GLU A 260 -14.87 4.24 3.03
C GLU A 260 -15.40 5.27 4.02
N PHE A 261 -15.23 6.54 3.70
CA PHE A 261 -15.80 7.65 4.47
C PHE A 261 -16.55 8.63 3.57
N SER A 262 -17.87 8.72 3.74
CA SER A 262 -18.77 9.53 2.90
C SER A 262 -18.97 10.98 3.35
N GLY A 263 -18.30 11.43 4.41
CA GLY A 263 -18.50 12.75 5.01
C GLY A 263 -19.66 12.83 6.02
N GLU A 264 -20.66 11.97 5.90
CA GLU A 264 -21.80 11.91 6.82
C GLU A 264 -21.73 10.69 7.76
N SER A 265 -21.09 9.60 7.29
CA SER A 265 -20.96 8.37 8.05
C SER A 265 -19.73 7.57 7.61
N TRP A 266 -19.21 6.78 8.51
CA TRP A 266 -18.26 5.73 8.19
C TRP A 266 -19.02 4.48 7.77
N SER A 267 -18.62 3.88 6.66
CA SER A 267 -19.11 2.57 6.29
C SER A 267 -17.95 1.58 6.18
N ARG A 268 -18.14 0.43 6.79
CA ARG A 268 -17.36 -0.77 6.53
C ARG A 268 -18.05 -1.55 5.45
N LEU A 269 -17.36 -1.83 4.38
CA LEU A 269 -17.94 -2.50 3.22
C LEU A 269 -17.87 -4.03 3.28
N ASP A 270 -17.10 -4.61 4.21
CA ASP A 270 -17.06 -6.06 4.37
C ASP A 270 -18.03 -6.54 5.47
N PRO A 271 -19.15 -7.20 5.07
CA PRO A 271 -20.11 -7.75 6.00
C PRO A 271 -19.58 -8.86 6.92
N THR A 272 -18.40 -9.37 6.63
CA THR A 272 -17.81 -10.47 7.38
C THR A 272 -17.02 -10.01 8.60
N PHE A 273 -16.82 -8.70 8.78
CA PHE A 273 -16.24 -8.12 10.00
C PHE A 273 -17.22 -8.19 11.17
N ASP A 274 -18.52 -8.24 10.89
CA ASP A 274 -19.55 -8.39 11.93
C ASP A 274 -20.15 -9.80 11.88
N SER A 275 -19.42 -10.75 12.46
CA SER A 275 -19.88 -12.15 12.56
C SER A 275 -21.12 -12.33 13.42
N ASN A 276 -21.62 -11.26 14.06
CA ASN A 276 -22.76 -11.24 14.95
C ASN A 276 -23.95 -10.39 14.46
N SER A 277 -23.86 -9.72 13.28
CA SER A 277 -25.00 -8.95 12.79
C SER A 277 -25.99 -9.82 12.01
N GLU A 278 -27.23 -9.83 12.46
CA GLU A 278 -28.37 -10.47 11.78
C GLU A 278 -28.83 -9.71 10.52
N ASP A 279 -28.21 -8.56 10.21
CA ASP A 279 -28.60 -7.67 9.10
C ASP A 279 -27.87 -7.97 7.78
N LYS A 280 -28.09 -9.18 7.27
CA LYS A 280 -27.55 -9.59 5.95
C LYS A 280 -28.20 -8.86 4.75
N GLU A 281 -29.40 -8.30 4.91
CA GLU A 281 -30.11 -7.62 3.81
C GLU A 281 -29.56 -6.21 3.52
N THR A 282 -29.25 -5.43 4.53
CA THR A 282 -28.69 -4.06 4.40
C THR A 282 -27.32 -4.07 3.74
N ILE A 283 -26.55 -5.11 3.98
CA ILE A 283 -25.20 -5.32 3.45
C ILE A 283 -25.23 -5.71 1.96
N GLN A 284 -26.19 -6.53 1.54
CA GLN A 284 -26.36 -6.88 0.14
C GLN A 284 -26.84 -5.71 -0.73
N GLU A 285 -27.59 -4.77 -0.17
CA GLU A 285 -27.95 -3.53 -0.87
C GLU A 285 -26.75 -2.60 -1.03
N TYR A 286 -25.87 -2.52 -0.05
CA TYR A 286 -24.67 -1.69 -0.09
C TYR A 286 -23.63 -2.21 -1.08
N VAL A 287 -23.43 -3.53 -1.16
CA VAL A 287 -22.53 -4.17 -2.15
C VAL A 287 -23.03 -3.97 -3.58
N LYS A 288 -24.34 -3.77 -3.81
CA LYS A 288 -24.88 -3.42 -5.14
C LYS A 288 -24.54 -2.02 -5.60
N ASP A 289 -24.30 -1.08 -4.69
CA ASP A 289 -23.83 0.27 -5.01
C ASP A 289 -22.33 0.34 -5.37
N SER A 290 -21.61 -0.78 -5.24
CA SER A 290 -20.18 -0.89 -5.55
C SER A 290 -19.85 -0.65 -7.04
N ASP A 291 -20.81 -0.80 -7.94
CA ASP A 291 -20.65 -0.57 -9.38
C ASP A 291 -20.41 0.90 -9.75
N ASN A 292 -20.60 1.82 -8.80
CA ASN A 292 -20.42 3.25 -9.01
C ASN A 292 -18.98 3.75 -8.72
N TYR A 293 -18.06 2.87 -8.29
CA TYR A 293 -16.69 3.25 -7.98
C TYR A 293 -15.76 3.02 -9.16
N THR A 294 -15.03 4.05 -9.53
CA THR A 294 -13.99 3.98 -10.57
C THR A 294 -12.64 4.34 -9.97
N VAL A 295 -11.73 3.37 -9.90
CA VAL A 295 -10.34 3.62 -9.49
C VAL A 295 -9.62 4.37 -10.61
N GLN A 296 -8.96 5.47 -10.26
CA GLN A 296 -8.05 6.18 -11.15
C GLN A 296 -6.59 5.88 -10.80
N PHE A 297 -6.29 5.82 -9.50
CA PHE A 297 -4.92 5.62 -9.02
C PHE A 297 -4.90 4.72 -7.79
N THR A 298 -3.98 3.78 -7.79
CA THR A 298 -3.60 2.97 -6.63
C THR A 298 -2.27 3.47 -6.08
N ARG A 299 -2.18 3.67 -4.75
CA ARG A 299 -0.98 4.18 -4.07
C ARG A 299 -0.52 3.26 -2.93
#